data_23d0fcaf7d389e1359d50d4899985612
#
_entry.id   23d0fcaf7d389e1359d50d4899985612
#
_cell.length_a   1.000
_cell.length_b   1.000
_cell.length_c   1.000
_cell.angle_alpha   90.00
_cell.angle_beta   90.00
_cell.angle_gamma   90.00
#
_symmetry.space_group_name_H-M   'P 1'
#
loop_
_entity.id
_entity.type
_entity.pdbx_description
1 polymer ?
#
loop_
_entity_poly.entity_id
_entity_poly.type
_entity_poly.pdbx_seq_one_letter_code
_entity_poly.pdbx_strand_id
1 'polypeptide(L)'
;PAPAAAASTAPAVEVASGTYTLDPSHTDVLAQWSHFGFSNPSAHFGNVDGTLVYDAADVTKSTVQVTLPLSGLNSFTAKFDEHLRSGDFFDAAKFPTATFKSTKVEAAGTNKLTVTGDLTIKGQTKPVVLDVTLNGAGEHPMKKVPAAGFDATTTIKRSDFGLGQYAPNVSDEVKIRITTEALQAKAGDAAAKDAAAK
;
A
#
# COMPACT_ATOMS: atom_id res chain seq x y z
N PRO A 1 -24.36 16.15 -27.02
CA PRO A 1 -22.95 15.81 -26.95
C PRO A 1 -22.47 16.13 -25.52
N ALA A 2 -22.03 15.11 -24.79
CA ALA A 2 -21.42 15.31 -23.47
C ALA A 2 -20.07 16.03 -23.65
N PRO A 3 -19.71 16.99 -22.79
CA PRO A 3 -18.41 17.62 -22.87
C PRO A 3 -17.32 16.57 -22.62
N ALA A 4 -16.36 16.52 -23.53
CA ALA A 4 -15.17 15.72 -23.33
C ALA A 4 -14.48 16.16 -22.03
N ALA A 5 -14.23 15.21 -21.13
CA ALA A 5 -13.47 15.49 -19.93
C ALA A 5 -12.11 16.07 -20.32
N ALA A 6 -11.83 17.30 -19.91
CA ALA A 6 -10.55 17.92 -20.13
C ALA A 6 -9.49 17.05 -19.45
N ALA A 7 -8.54 16.55 -20.23
CA ALA A 7 -7.39 15.84 -19.68
C ALA A 7 -6.68 16.77 -18.71
N SER A 8 -6.52 16.32 -17.46
CA SER A 8 -5.79 17.07 -16.44
C SER A 8 -4.35 17.25 -16.94
N THR A 9 -3.95 18.49 -17.18
CA THR A 9 -2.59 18.87 -17.57
C THR A 9 -1.71 19.11 -16.34
N ALA A 10 -1.84 18.25 -15.31
CA ALA A 10 -0.94 18.31 -14.17
C ALA A 10 0.51 18.10 -14.64
N PRO A 11 1.48 18.89 -14.16
CA PRO A 11 2.88 18.71 -14.53
C PRO A 11 3.36 17.30 -14.13
N ALA A 12 4.31 16.77 -14.90
CA ALA A 12 4.93 15.49 -14.57
C ALA A 12 5.69 15.60 -13.24
N VAL A 13 5.45 14.62 -12.35
CA VAL A 13 6.18 14.49 -11.09
C VAL A 13 7.47 13.72 -11.35
N GLU A 14 8.61 14.32 -11.03
CA GLU A 14 9.93 13.72 -11.19
C GLU A 14 10.40 13.14 -9.85
N VAL A 15 10.39 11.82 -9.75
CA VAL A 15 10.91 11.10 -8.58
C VAL A 15 12.39 10.77 -8.84
N ALA A 16 13.27 11.16 -7.94
CA ALA A 16 14.69 10.83 -8.04
C ALA A 16 14.92 9.33 -7.85
N SER A 17 15.86 8.76 -8.61
CA SER A 17 16.28 7.37 -8.41
C SER A 17 16.87 7.17 -7.01
N GLY A 18 16.62 6.01 -6.42
CA GLY A 18 17.18 5.65 -5.11
C GLY A 18 16.30 4.71 -4.31
N THR A 19 16.76 4.42 -3.11
CA THR A 19 16.05 3.59 -2.14
C THR A 19 15.31 4.49 -1.15
N TYR A 20 14.01 4.28 -1.05
CA TYR A 20 13.10 5.00 -0.16
C TYR A 20 12.55 4.05 0.90
N THR A 21 12.37 4.56 2.11
CA THR A 21 11.62 3.89 3.17
C THR A 21 10.27 4.58 3.31
N LEU A 22 9.19 3.81 3.41
CA LEU A 22 7.86 4.36 3.68
C LEU A 22 7.83 5.00 5.06
N ASP A 23 7.24 6.19 5.16
CA ASP A 23 7.05 6.86 6.45
C ASP A 23 5.78 6.31 7.13
N PRO A 24 5.89 5.54 8.21
CA PRO A 24 4.72 4.94 8.85
C PRO A 24 3.76 5.98 9.44
N SER A 25 4.24 7.20 9.71
CA SER A 25 3.40 8.29 10.21
C SER A 25 2.50 8.90 9.14
N HIS A 26 2.87 8.74 7.85
CA HIS A 26 2.17 9.27 6.70
C HIS A 26 1.82 8.16 5.70
N THR A 27 1.67 6.93 6.18
CA THR A 27 1.24 5.78 5.38
C THR A 27 0.00 5.16 6.01
N ASP A 28 -1.05 5.03 5.21
CA ASP A 28 -2.31 4.42 5.61
C ASP A 28 -2.83 3.49 4.52
N VAL A 29 -3.32 2.34 4.92
CA VAL A 29 -4.05 1.40 4.06
C VAL A 29 -5.47 1.30 4.59
N LEU A 30 -6.43 1.76 3.80
CA LEU A 30 -7.86 1.72 4.11
C LEU A 30 -8.51 0.60 3.31
N ALA A 31 -9.13 -0.35 4.00
CA ALA A 31 -9.97 -1.38 3.42
C ALA A 31 -11.45 -1.09 3.70
N GLN A 32 -12.30 -1.17 2.67
CA GLN A 32 -13.74 -0.92 2.77
C GLN A 32 -14.54 -2.01 2.08
N TRP A 33 -15.64 -2.42 2.70
CA TRP A 33 -16.53 -3.46 2.21
C TRP A 33 -18.01 -3.09 2.42
N SER A 34 -18.93 -3.80 1.77
CA SER A 34 -20.35 -3.65 2.02
C SER A 34 -20.82 -4.63 3.10
N HIS A 35 -21.62 -4.15 4.04
CA HIS A 35 -22.24 -4.93 5.11
C HIS A 35 -23.75 -5.00 4.89
N PHE A 36 -24.22 -6.13 4.42
CA PHE A 36 -25.63 -6.43 4.09
C PHE A 36 -26.30 -5.42 3.14
N GLY A 37 -25.51 -4.63 2.40
CA GLY A 37 -26.03 -3.54 1.56
C GLY A 37 -26.50 -2.30 2.33
N PHE A 38 -26.39 -2.29 3.66
CA PHE A 38 -26.84 -1.17 4.48
C PHE A 38 -25.75 -0.11 4.71
N SER A 39 -24.50 -0.54 4.81
CA SER A 39 -23.38 0.36 5.09
C SER A 39 -22.10 -0.15 4.45
N ASN A 40 -21.09 0.72 4.39
CA ASN A 40 -19.75 0.39 3.89
C ASN A 40 -18.72 0.68 4.99
N PRO A 41 -18.60 -0.22 5.99
CA PRO A 41 -17.60 -0.09 7.03
C PRO A 41 -16.19 -0.21 6.46
N SER A 42 -15.23 0.29 7.22
CA SER A 42 -13.83 0.28 6.85
C SER A 42 -12.93 -0.07 8.04
N ALA A 43 -11.72 -0.51 7.74
CA ALA A 43 -10.64 -0.66 8.70
C ALA A 43 -9.37 -0.06 8.11
N HIS A 44 -8.59 0.59 8.97
CA HIS A 44 -7.27 1.10 8.65
C HIS A 44 -6.20 0.10 9.06
N PHE A 45 -5.10 0.07 8.33
CA PHE A 45 -3.90 -0.67 8.69
C PHE A 45 -2.75 0.34 8.77
N GLY A 46 -2.32 0.61 9.97
CA GLY A 46 -1.21 1.50 10.28
C GLY A 46 0.09 0.75 10.58
N ASN A 47 1.12 1.50 10.98
CA ASN A 47 2.46 0.97 11.26
C ASN A 47 3.06 0.18 10.09
N VAL A 48 2.73 0.60 8.88
CA VAL A 48 3.20 -0.05 7.65
C VAL A 48 4.70 0.17 7.52
N ASP A 49 5.43 -0.92 7.28
CA ASP A 49 6.85 -0.90 6.94
C ASP A 49 7.03 -1.24 5.47
N GLY A 50 7.94 -0.56 4.79
CA GLY A 50 8.16 -0.82 3.37
C GLY A 50 9.38 -0.12 2.80
N THR A 51 9.88 -0.71 1.73
CA THR A 51 11.02 -0.21 0.95
C THR A 51 10.63 -0.11 -0.51
N LEU A 52 10.87 1.05 -1.09
CA LEU A 52 10.73 1.33 -2.51
C LEU A 52 12.13 1.58 -3.10
N VAL A 53 12.50 0.83 -4.13
CA VAL A 53 13.64 1.17 -4.99
C VAL A 53 13.09 1.75 -6.27
N TYR A 54 13.36 3.02 -6.52
CA TYR A 54 12.85 3.73 -7.69
C TYR A 54 13.97 3.96 -8.72
N ASP A 55 13.73 3.61 -9.96
CA ASP A 55 14.61 3.87 -11.09
C ASP A 55 13.92 4.89 -12.02
N ALA A 56 14.42 6.14 -12.01
CA ALA A 56 13.86 7.22 -12.80
C ALA A 56 14.15 7.10 -14.30
N ALA A 57 15.22 6.38 -14.67
CA ALA A 57 15.60 6.16 -16.06
C ALA A 57 14.75 5.05 -16.71
N ASP A 58 14.37 4.05 -15.91
CA ASP A 58 13.54 2.93 -16.35
C ASP A 58 12.65 2.45 -15.19
N VAL A 59 11.45 2.99 -15.13
CA VAL A 59 10.49 2.69 -14.05
C VAL A 59 10.16 1.20 -13.92
N THR A 60 10.33 0.43 -15.00
CA THR A 60 10.10 -1.03 -14.98
C THR A 60 11.09 -1.80 -14.10
N LYS A 61 12.21 -1.18 -13.73
CA LYS A 61 13.21 -1.73 -12.81
C LYS A 61 12.94 -1.37 -11.34
N SER A 62 11.94 -0.52 -11.11
CA SER A 62 11.53 -0.16 -9.75
C SER A 62 10.89 -1.35 -9.05
N THR A 63 11.08 -1.42 -7.72
CA THR A 63 10.50 -2.47 -6.87
C THR A 63 9.94 -1.89 -5.59
N VAL A 64 8.91 -2.52 -5.03
CA VAL A 64 8.38 -2.19 -3.72
C VAL A 64 8.09 -3.45 -2.92
N GLN A 65 8.45 -3.43 -1.64
CA GLN A 65 8.11 -4.46 -0.66
C GLN A 65 7.48 -3.79 0.55
N VAL A 66 6.37 -4.34 1.02
CA VAL A 66 5.59 -3.77 2.11
C VAL A 66 5.20 -4.87 3.09
N THR A 67 5.27 -4.55 4.38
CA THR A 67 4.77 -5.38 5.47
C THR A 67 3.73 -4.59 6.26
N LEU A 68 2.53 -5.17 6.40
CA LEU A 68 1.44 -4.63 7.19
C LEU A 68 1.29 -5.48 8.46
N PRO A 69 1.69 -4.98 9.63
CA PRO A 69 1.45 -5.69 10.88
C PRO A 69 -0.04 -5.67 11.22
N LEU A 70 -0.63 -6.80 11.57
CA LEU A 70 -2.05 -6.85 11.94
C LEU A 70 -2.31 -6.21 13.32
N SER A 71 -1.27 -5.92 14.08
CA SER A 71 -1.34 -5.06 15.26
C SER A 71 -1.71 -3.61 14.92
N GLY A 72 -1.46 -3.18 13.69
CA GLY A 72 -1.84 -1.86 13.17
C GLY A 72 -3.27 -1.75 12.66
N LEU A 73 -4.05 -2.84 12.68
CA LEU A 73 -5.46 -2.84 12.27
C LEU A 73 -6.30 -2.04 13.26
N ASN A 74 -7.12 -1.13 12.75
CA ASN A 74 -8.00 -0.27 13.53
C ASN A 74 -9.30 0.02 12.76
N SER A 75 -10.42 -0.51 13.26
CA SER A 75 -11.77 -0.20 12.77
C SER A 75 -12.48 0.86 13.64
N PHE A 76 -11.79 1.45 14.61
CA PHE A 76 -12.31 2.34 15.65
C PHE A 76 -13.30 1.66 16.62
N THR A 77 -13.40 0.34 16.58
CA THR A 77 -14.21 -0.47 17.48
C THR A 77 -13.39 -1.66 17.99
N ALA A 78 -12.91 -1.59 19.23
CA ALA A 78 -11.99 -2.58 19.79
C ALA A 78 -12.49 -4.03 19.67
N LYS A 79 -13.78 -4.26 19.95
CA LYS A 79 -14.40 -5.59 19.83
C LYS A 79 -14.39 -6.11 18.38
N PHE A 80 -14.55 -5.21 17.41
CA PHE A 80 -14.50 -5.59 16.00
C PHE A 80 -13.06 -5.86 15.55
N ASP A 81 -12.10 -5.08 16.04
CA ASP A 81 -10.67 -5.32 15.80
C ASP A 81 -10.23 -6.69 16.32
N GLU A 82 -10.69 -7.07 17.53
CA GLU A 82 -10.45 -8.41 18.09
C GLU A 82 -11.02 -9.51 17.20
N HIS A 83 -12.26 -9.31 16.71
CA HIS A 83 -12.91 -10.27 15.83
C HIS A 83 -12.18 -10.41 14.49
N LEU A 84 -11.76 -9.30 13.87
CA LEU A 84 -10.97 -9.35 12.64
C LEU A 84 -9.62 -10.02 12.83
N ARG A 85 -8.97 -9.87 13.99
CA ARG A 85 -7.69 -10.54 14.30
C ARG A 85 -7.85 -12.00 14.69
N SER A 86 -9.07 -12.46 14.98
CA SER A 86 -9.33 -13.84 15.42
C SER A 86 -9.09 -14.86 14.32
N GLY A 87 -9.12 -16.15 14.69
CA GLY A 87 -9.00 -17.28 13.77
C GLY A 87 -10.09 -17.31 12.68
N ASP A 88 -11.25 -16.68 12.93
CA ASP A 88 -12.34 -16.59 11.97
C ASP A 88 -12.01 -15.69 10.77
N PHE A 89 -11.06 -14.75 10.94
CA PHE A 89 -10.62 -13.84 9.89
C PHE A 89 -9.12 -13.92 9.67
N PHE A 90 -8.35 -12.92 10.11
CA PHE A 90 -6.92 -12.83 9.81
C PHE A 90 -6.06 -13.86 10.55
N ASP A 91 -6.54 -14.41 11.66
CA ASP A 91 -5.75 -15.32 12.51
C ASP A 91 -4.37 -14.71 12.85
N ALA A 92 -4.40 -13.51 13.41
CA ALA A 92 -3.20 -12.71 13.64
C ALA A 92 -2.21 -13.35 14.61
N ALA A 93 -2.66 -14.26 15.47
CA ALA A 93 -1.79 -15.03 16.35
C ALA A 93 -0.87 -15.97 15.55
N LYS A 94 -1.36 -16.51 14.43
CA LYS A 94 -0.61 -17.41 13.56
C LYS A 94 0.04 -16.68 12.38
N PHE A 95 -0.63 -15.64 11.87
CA PHE A 95 -0.21 -14.85 10.73
C PHE A 95 -0.18 -13.37 11.12
N PRO A 96 0.86 -12.90 11.84
CA PRO A 96 0.87 -11.55 12.43
C PRO A 96 1.02 -10.42 11.41
N THR A 97 1.36 -10.72 10.15
CA THR A 97 1.57 -9.74 9.09
C THR A 97 0.91 -10.14 7.79
N ALA A 98 0.51 -9.15 7.01
CA ALA A 98 0.29 -9.29 5.58
C ALA A 98 1.48 -8.66 4.84
N THR A 99 1.80 -9.14 3.64
CA THR A 99 2.94 -8.65 2.85
C THR A 99 2.55 -8.43 1.39
N PHE A 100 3.18 -7.43 0.77
CA PHE A 100 3.11 -7.19 -0.66
C PHE A 100 4.52 -7.08 -1.23
N LYS A 101 4.77 -7.76 -2.35
CA LYS A 101 6.02 -7.67 -3.10
C LYS A 101 5.73 -7.48 -4.58
N SER A 102 6.20 -6.38 -5.15
CA SER A 102 6.02 -6.12 -6.58
C SER A 102 6.73 -7.16 -7.44
N THR A 103 6.08 -7.52 -8.53
CA THR A 103 6.62 -8.40 -9.58
C THR A 103 6.79 -7.67 -10.90
N LYS A 104 6.04 -6.57 -11.11
CA LYS A 104 6.08 -5.77 -12.33
C LYS A 104 5.65 -4.33 -12.03
N VAL A 105 6.37 -3.37 -12.61
CA VAL A 105 6.03 -1.95 -12.57
C VAL A 105 5.98 -1.43 -14.01
N GLU A 106 4.93 -0.71 -14.36
CA GLU A 106 4.71 -0.16 -15.70
C GLU A 106 4.24 1.29 -15.61
N ALA A 107 4.71 2.12 -16.53
CA ALA A 107 4.14 3.45 -16.71
C ALA A 107 2.72 3.34 -17.30
N ALA A 108 1.78 4.11 -16.75
CA ALA A 108 0.36 4.08 -17.14
C ALA A 108 -0.18 5.47 -17.52
N GLY A 109 0.69 6.38 -17.90
CA GLY A 109 0.37 7.77 -18.22
C GLY A 109 1.10 8.76 -17.32
N THR A 110 0.82 10.04 -17.48
CA THR A 110 1.43 11.10 -16.67
C THR A 110 1.07 10.92 -15.19
N ASN A 111 2.08 10.81 -14.33
CA ASN A 111 1.96 10.59 -12.89
C ASN A 111 1.18 9.31 -12.52
N LYS A 112 1.16 8.32 -13.41
CA LYS A 112 0.44 7.07 -13.22
C LYS A 112 1.35 5.86 -13.44
N LEU A 113 1.25 4.89 -12.53
CA LEU A 113 1.92 3.60 -12.64
C LEU A 113 0.91 2.48 -12.43
N THR A 114 1.17 1.35 -13.06
CA THR A 114 0.54 0.08 -12.73
C THR A 114 1.57 -0.81 -12.04
N VAL A 115 1.29 -1.22 -10.80
CA VAL A 115 2.16 -2.09 -10.02
C VAL A 115 1.46 -3.41 -9.78
N THR A 116 1.99 -4.47 -10.38
CA THR A 116 1.57 -5.84 -10.11
C THR A 116 2.47 -6.45 -9.05
N GLY A 117 1.91 -7.19 -8.12
CA GLY A 117 2.70 -7.85 -7.08
C GLY A 117 1.94 -8.97 -6.39
N ASP A 118 2.68 -9.71 -5.60
CA ASP A 118 2.16 -10.80 -4.79
C ASP A 118 1.72 -10.28 -3.42
N LEU A 119 0.43 -10.37 -3.14
CA LEU A 119 -0.16 -10.08 -1.84
C LEU A 119 -0.32 -11.39 -1.07
N THR A 120 0.24 -11.43 0.13
CA THR A 120 0.11 -12.58 1.04
C THR A 120 -0.67 -12.17 2.28
N ILE A 121 -1.80 -12.84 2.52
CA ILE A 121 -2.64 -12.67 3.71
C ILE A 121 -2.99 -14.07 4.23
N LYS A 122 -2.89 -14.27 5.53
CA LYS A 122 -3.25 -15.55 6.19
C LYS A 122 -2.58 -16.76 5.50
N GLY A 123 -1.32 -16.63 5.07
CA GLY A 123 -0.57 -17.65 4.39
C GLY A 123 -0.97 -17.92 2.94
N GLN A 124 -1.94 -17.20 2.38
CA GLN A 124 -2.37 -17.29 0.98
C GLN A 124 -1.74 -16.16 0.16
N THR A 125 -1.13 -16.50 -0.96
CA THR A 125 -0.50 -15.53 -1.88
C THR A 125 -1.27 -15.47 -3.18
N LYS A 126 -1.65 -14.26 -3.59
CA LYS A 126 -2.35 -13.98 -4.85
C LYS A 126 -1.75 -12.77 -5.55
N PRO A 127 -1.69 -12.76 -6.89
CA PRO A 127 -1.31 -11.56 -7.63
C PRO A 127 -2.39 -10.49 -7.50
N VAL A 128 -1.95 -9.25 -7.27
CA VAL A 128 -2.81 -8.06 -7.17
C VAL A 128 -2.22 -6.96 -8.03
N VAL A 129 -3.06 -6.17 -8.67
CA VAL A 129 -2.68 -5.01 -9.47
C VAL A 129 -3.10 -3.74 -8.76
N LEU A 130 -2.14 -2.85 -8.52
CA LEU A 130 -2.34 -1.53 -7.94
C LEU A 130 -2.37 -0.47 -9.05
N ASP A 131 -3.38 0.39 -9.04
CA ASP A 131 -3.42 1.62 -9.81
C ASP A 131 -2.80 2.72 -8.94
N VAL A 132 -1.60 3.19 -9.33
CA VAL A 132 -0.77 4.09 -8.54
C VAL A 132 -0.73 5.47 -9.15
N THR A 133 -0.89 6.49 -8.33
CA THR A 133 -0.73 7.90 -8.67
C THR A 133 0.47 8.47 -7.93
N LEU A 134 1.36 9.18 -8.66
CA LEU A 134 2.43 9.97 -8.08
C LEU A 134 1.85 11.33 -7.71
N ASN A 135 1.80 11.66 -6.42
CA ASN A 135 1.22 12.92 -5.92
C ASN A 135 2.21 14.06 -5.98
N GLY A 136 3.47 13.79 -5.69
CA GLY A 136 4.53 14.78 -5.65
C GLY A 136 5.88 14.16 -5.31
N ALA A 137 6.95 14.87 -5.63
CA ALA A 137 8.31 14.50 -5.26
C ALA A 137 9.18 15.76 -5.13
N GLY A 138 10.27 15.65 -4.37
CA GLY A 138 11.23 16.73 -4.14
C GLY A 138 11.96 16.58 -2.82
N GLU A 139 12.66 17.61 -2.39
CA GLU A 139 13.28 17.63 -1.08
C GLU A 139 12.22 17.83 0.01
N HIS A 140 12.19 16.92 0.99
CA HIS A 140 11.28 17.05 2.14
C HIS A 140 11.65 18.30 2.96
N PRO A 141 10.70 19.23 3.19
CA PRO A 141 11.03 20.56 3.73
C PRO A 141 11.65 20.53 5.13
N MET A 142 11.33 19.54 5.94
CA MET A 142 11.84 19.41 7.31
C MET A 142 13.02 18.42 7.40
N LYS A 143 12.95 17.28 6.73
CA LYS A 143 13.96 16.20 6.83
C LYS A 143 15.16 16.44 5.91
N LYS A 144 15.02 17.31 4.89
CA LYS A 144 16.08 17.66 3.93
C LYS A 144 16.68 16.45 3.21
N VAL A 145 15.82 15.54 2.81
CA VAL A 145 16.12 14.35 2.01
C VAL A 145 15.14 14.25 0.85
N PRO A 146 15.46 13.54 -0.23
CA PRO A 146 14.50 13.26 -1.28
C PRO A 146 13.28 12.51 -0.74
N ALA A 147 12.10 12.96 -1.14
CA ALA A 147 10.82 12.40 -0.76
C ALA A 147 9.92 12.24 -1.98
N ALA A 148 9.00 11.29 -1.93
CA ALA A 148 7.96 11.10 -2.91
C ALA A 148 6.67 10.64 -2.24
N GLY A 149 5.53 11.12 -2.75
CA GLY A 149 4.21 10.76 -2.28
C GLY A 149 3.42 9.99 -3.32
N PHE A 150 2.70 8.96 -2.89
CA PHE A 150 1.93 8.09 -3.76
C PHE A 150 0.56 7.80 -3.15
N ASP A 151 -0.44 7.70 -4.03
CA ASP A 151 -1.71 7.05 -3.74
C ASP A 151 -1.84 5.80 -4.58
N ALA A 152 -2.55 4.79 -4.08
CA ALA A 152 -2.87 3.61 -4.85
C ALA A 152 -4.28 3.10 -4.52
N THR A 153 -4.90 2.44 -5.48
CA THR A 153 -6.19 1.77 -5.32
C THR A 153 -6.16 0.38 -5.91
N THR A 154 -6.92 -0.51 -5.31
CA THR A 154 -7.22 -1.84 -5.86
C THR A 154 -8.49 -2.39 -5.27
N THR A 155 -8.99 -3.47 -5.84
CA THR A 155 -10.07 -4.28 -5.28
C THR A 155 -9.60 -5.73 -5.21
N ILE A 156 -9.77 -6.36 -4.06
CA ILE A 156 -9.46 -7.77 -3.85
C ILE A 156 -10.71 -8.56 -3.45
N LYS A 157 -10.67 -9.87 -3.64
CA LYS A 157 -11.65 -10.79 -3.07
C LYS A 157 -11.06 -11.40 -1.80
N ARG A 158 -11.70 -11.14 -0.65
CA ARG A 158 -11.21 -11.65 0.64
C ARG A 158 -11.30 -13.17 0.75
N SER A 159 -12.21 -13.81 0.00
CA SER A 159 -12.28 -15.28 -0.10
C SER A 159 -11.02 -15.91 -0.71
N ASP A 160 -10.31 -15.20 -1.59
CA ASP A 160 -9.03 -15.67 -2.16
C ASP A 160 -7.95 -15.86 -1.09
N PHE A 161 -8.12 -15.23 0.06
CA PHE A 161 -7.18 -15.29 1.19
C PHE A 161 -7.76 -16.06 2.41
N GLY A 162 -8.84 -16.81 2.22
CA GLY A 162 -9.48 -17.55 3.31
C GLY A 162 -10.25 -16.67 4.31
N LEU A 163 -10.63 -15.45 3.92
CA LEU A 163 -11.36 -14.48 4.73
C LEU A 163 -12.84 -14.35 4.29
N GLY A 164 -13.37 -15.34 3.57
CA GLY A 164 -14.69 -15.30 2.92
C GLY A 164 -15.89 -15.50 3.82
N GLN A 165 -15.73 -15.57 5.14
CA GLN A 165 -16.84 -15.76 6.06
C GLN A 165 -17.91 -14.67 5.90
N TYR A 166 -19.17 -15.07 5.96
CA TYR A 166 -20.36 -14.24 5.74
C TYR A 166 -20.55 -13.69 4.31
N ALA A 167 -19.73 -14.10 3.34
CA ALA A 167 -20.00 -13.78 1.94
C ALA A 167 -21.24 -14.58 1.43
N PRO A 168 -22.08 -14.00 0.56
CA PRO A 168 -21.98 -12.68 -0.07
C PRO A 168 -22.65 -11.54 0.74
N ASN A 169 -23.31 -11.81 1.87
CA ASN A 169 -24.06 -10.80 2.64
C ASN A 169 -23.13 -9.69 3.18
N VAL A 170 -21.95 -10.08 3.62
CA VAL A 170 -20.81 -9.17 3.76
C VAL A 170 -19.97 -9.35 2.50
N SER A 171 -19.78 -8.29 1.72
CA SER A 171 -19.20 -8.42 0.38
C SER A 171 -17.87 -9.15 0.38
N ASP A 172 -17.67 -10.01 -0.62
CA ASP A 172 -16.39 -10.65 -0.88
C ASP A 172 -15.36 -9.65 -1.41
N GLU A 173 -15.80 -8.72 -2.23
CA GLU A 173 -14.96 -7.63 -2.71
C GLU A 173 -14.69 -6.62 -1.59
N VAL A 174 -13.40 -6.28 -1.46
CA VAL A 174 -12.87 -5.25 -0.58
C VAL A 174 -12.14 -4.22 -1.42
N LYS A 175 -12.58 -2.97 -1.33
CA LYS A 175 -11.90 -1.83 -1.96
C LYS A 175 -10.77 -1.38 -1.05
N ILE A 176 -9.60 -1.20 -1.62
CA ILE A 176 -8.40 -0.77 -0.89
C ILE A 176 -7.93 0.56 -1.45
N ARG A 177 -7.67 1.51 -0.57
CA ARG A 177 -7.01 2.77 -0.85
C ARG A 177 -5.76 2.87 0.01
N ILE A 178 -4.67 3.25 -0.62
CA ILE A 178 -3.37 3.43 0.01
C ILE A 178 -2.95 4.88 -0.21
N THR A 179 -2.38 5.50 0.81
CA THR A 179 -1.62 6.73 0.70
C THR A 179 -0.31 6.57 1.44
N THR A 180 0.77 7.11 0.91
CA THR A 180 2.09 6.97 1.52
C THR A 180 3.03 8.09 1.14
N GLU A 181 3.90 8.47 2.09
CA GLU A 181 5.13 9.21 1.83
C GLU A 181 6.31 8.26 1.95
N ALA A 182 7.27 8.41 1.06
CA ALA A 182 8.51 7.64 1.05
C ALA A 182 9.71 8.59 1.06
N LEU A 183 10.71 8.27 1.86
CA LEU A 183 11.86 9.12 2.13
C LEU A 183 13.16 8.35 1.89
N GLN A 184 14.14 8.99 1.24
CA GLN A 184 15.48 8.45 1.22
C GLN A 184 16.17 8.66 2.57
N ALA A 185 17.11 7.78 2.93
CA ALA A 185 17.97 7.97 4.07
C ALA A 185 18.88 9.19 3.88
N LYS A 186 19.26 9.85 4.97
CA LYS A 186 20.30 10.89 4.91
C LYS A 186 21.61 10.29 4.42
N ALA A 187 22.36 11.07 3.63
CA ALA A 187 23.72 10.71 3.29
C ALA A 187 24.53 10.54 4.59
N GLY A 188 25.01 9.32 4.85
CA GLY A 188 25.71 8.95 6.09
C GLY A 188 24.96 7.91 6.95
N ASP A 189 23.65 7.88 6.96
CA ASP A 189 22.87 6.87 7.72
C ASP A 189 22.85 5.50 7.01
N ALA A 190 23.01 5.49 5.69
CA ALA A 190 23.09 4.25 4.91
C ALA A 190 24.35 3.43 5.25
N ALA A 191 25.48 4.08 5.56
CA ALA A 191 26.71 3.41 5.91
C ALA A 191 26.69 2.74 7.29
N ALA A 192 25.83 3.21 8.20
CA ALA A 192 25.70 2.66 9.54
C ALA A 192 24.88 1.36 9.59
N LYS A 193 23.92 1.19 8.68
CA LYS A 193 23.12 -0.06 8.60
C LYS A 193 23.90 -1.22 8.00
N ASP A 194 24.74 -0.97 7.00
CA ASP A 194 25.62 -2.01 6.42
C ASP A 194 26.76 -2.44 7.36
N ALA A 195 27.19 -1.56 8.27
CA ALA A 195 28.20 -1.88 9.27
C ALA A 195 27.65 -2.68 10.45
N ALA A 196 26.36 -2.59 10.74
CA ALA A 196 25.70 -3.33 11.82
C ALA A 196 25.19 -4.73 11.36
N ALA A 197 25.28 -5.04 10.06
CA ALA A 197 24.86 -6.31 9.47
C ALA A 197 26.03 -7.26 9.17
N LYS A 198 27.25 -6.91 9.60
CA LYS A 198 28.45 -7.77 9.60
C LYS A 198 28.81 -8.11 11.03
#